data_83e6b9d790aa86eff263e8d7dcaf4682
#
_entry.id   83e6b9d790aa86eff263e8d7dcaf4682
#
_cell.length_a   1.000
_cell.length_b   1.000
_cell.length_c   1.000
_cell.angle_alpha   90.00
_cell.angle_beta   90.00
_cell.angle_gamma   90.00
#
_symmetry.space_group_name_H-M   'P 1'
#
loop_
_entity.id
_entity.type
_entity.pdbx_description
1 polymer ?
#
loop_
_entity_poly.entity_id
_entity_poly.type
_entity_poly.pdbx_seq_one_letter_code
_entity_poly.pdbx_strand_id
1 'polypeptide(L)'
;MAAEAVAGGGEAFVCEARFDDPEVDERLSRELEPTGDPSLLGRVWTTRRGVQIDRIASAWLIRRFLDPKARFRFVEPGAERESGELRFDMPGGDFTHEGDNCTFETLLGRVAAPDRVLREIAEVVHAIDIKDDKFDRPDAPGIERVVQGIVLESADDEERLKRGSALFDGLLASYGRRPKS
;
A
#
# COMPACT_ATOMS: atom_id res chain seq x y z
N MET A 1 21.63 -14.76 -56.43
CA MET A 1 22.00 -13.63 -55.53
C MET A 1 21.24 -13.80 -54.25
N ALA A 2 21.96 -14.24 -53.21
CA ALA A 2 21.39 -14.51 -51.89
C ALA A 2 21.30 -13.22 -51.10
N ALA A 3 20.15 -12.91 -50.52
CA ALA A 3 19.98 -11.80 -49.60
C ALA A 3 20.30 -12.32 -48.18
N GLU A 4 21.36 -11.83 -47.59
CA GLU A 4 21.70 -12.03 -46.19
C GLU A 4 20.72 -11.32 -45.29
N ALA A 5 20.05 -12.08 -44.42
CA ALA A 5 19.25 -11.57 -43.33
C ALA A 5 20.19 -11.16 -42.18
N VAL A 6 20.28 -9.87 -41.89
CA VAL A 6 20.95 -9.34 -40.69
C VAL A 6 20.06 -9.63 -39.49
N ALA A 7 20.50 -10.58 -38.65
CA ALA A 7 19.92 -10.82 -37.35
C ALA A 7 20.35 -9.69 -36.41
N GLY A 8 19.45 -8.74 -36.16
CA GLY A 8 19.59 -7.75 -35.12
C GLY A 8 19.33 -8.41 -33.74
N GLY A 9 20.41 -8.74 -33.02
CA GLY A 9 20.33 -9.14 -31.63
C GLY A 9 19.94 -7.92 -30.78
N GLY A 10 18.68 -7.83 -30.42
CA GLY A 10 18.23 -6.92 -29.38
C GLY A 10 18.68 -7.50 -28.03
N GLU A 11 19.72 -6.92 -27.44
CA GLU A 11 20.03 -7.16 -26.04
C GLU A 11 18.83 -6.63 -25.23
N ALA A 12 18.09 -7.58 -24.62
CA ALA A 12 17.08 -7.24 -23.64
C ALA A 12 17.83 -6.62 -22.44
N PHE A 13 17.68 -5.31 -22.25
CA PHE A 13 18.05 -4.66 -21.01
C PHE A 13 17.13 -5.22 -19.91
N VAL A 14 17.56 -6.25 -19.23
CA VAL A 14 16.97 -6.67 -17.96
C VAL A 14 17.44 -5.67 -16.93
N CYS A 15 16.62 -4.65 -16.70
CA CYS A 15 16.76 -3.78 -15.54
C CYS A 15 16.37 -4.61 -14.33
N GLU A 16 17.32 -5.31 -13.71
CA GLU A 16 17.15 -5.82 -12.35
C GLU A 16 17.10 -4.61 -11.41
N ALA A 17 15.92 -4.00 -11.30
CA ALA A 17 15.64 -3.10 -10.22
C ALA A 17 15.60 -3.93 -8.94
N ARG A 18 16.70 -3.95 -8.19
CA ARG A 18 16.74 -4.44 -6.83
C ARG A 18 15.92 -3.48 -5.98
N PHE A 19 14.64 -3.81 -5.77
CA PHE A 19 13.77 -3.14 -4.82
C PHE A 19 14.01 -3.58 -3.37
N ASP A 20 14.99 -4.45 -3.14
CA ASP A 20 15.53 -4.79 -1.84
C ASP A 20 16.83 -3.99 -1.64
N ASP A 21 16.72 -2.67 -1.48
CA ASP A 21 17.84 -1.88 -0.99
C ASP A 21 17.78 -1.88 0.54
N PRO A 22 18.60 -2.70 1.22
CA PRO A 22 18.58 -2.80 2.68
C PRO A 22 18.95 -1.47 3.35
N GLU A 23 19.65 -0.54 2.69
CA GLU A 23 19.97 0.77 3.25
C GLU A 23 18.75 1.69 3.27
N VAL A 24 17.85 1.60 2.27
CA VAL A 24 16.60 2.35 2.25
C VAL A 24 15.65 1.80 3.30
N ASP A 25 15.57 0.48 3.43
CA ASP A 25 14.71 -0.17 4.41
C ASP A 25 15.21 0.06 5.85
N GLU A 26 16.53 0.02 6.08
CA GLU A 26 17.15 0.30 7.38
C GLU A 26 17.04 1.77 7.79
N ARG A 27 17.16 2.70 6.84
CA ARG A 27 17.02 4.14 7.10
C ARG A 27 15.59 4.54 7.41
N LEU A 28 14.61 3.99 6.70
CA LEU A 28 13.17 4.20 6.97
C LEU A 28 12.72 3.48 8.24
N SER A 29 13.34 2.35 8.58
CA SER A 29 13.04 1.60 9.80
C SER A 29 13.61 2.24 11.07
N ARG A 30 14.70 3.02 10.97
CA ARG A 30 15.27 3.74 12.13
C ARG A 30 14.49 4.99 12.52
N GLU A 31 13.73 5.57 11.61
CA GLU A 31 12.99 6.81 11.87
C GLU A 31 11.57 6.56 12.42
N LEU A 32 11.11 5.31 12.40
CA LEU A 32 9.75 4.95 12.78
C LEU A 32 9.76 3.72 13.68
N GLU A 33 9.97 3.92 14.98
CA GLU A 33 9.62 2.90 15.98
C GLU A 33 8.14 2.52 15.76
N PRO A 34 7.81 1.20 15.67
CA PRO A 34 6.41 0.80 15.56
C PRO A 34 5.69 1.27 16.82
N THR A 35 4.92 2.32 16.70
CA THR A 35 4.18 2.95 17.81
C THR A 35 2.79 2.35 17.93
N GLY A 36 2.67 1.06 17.64
CA GLY A 36 1.40 0.37 17.62
C GLY A 36 1.08 -0.35 18.92
N ASP A 37 -0.17 -0.68 19.08
CA ASP A 37 -0.69 -1.58 20.11
C ASP A 37 0.06 -2.93 20.01
N PRO A 38 0.73 -3.42 21.08
CA PRO A 38 1.44 -4.70 21.05
C PRO A 38 0.54 -5.88 20.66
N SER A 39 -0.77 -5.78 20.84
CA SER A 39 -1.74 -6.80 20.44
C SER A 39 -1.83 -6.99 18.91
N LEU A 40 -1.36 -6.03 18.13
CA LEU A 40 -1.38 -6.05 16.67
C LEU A 40 -0.11 -6.71 16.08
N LEU A 41 0.95 -6.91 16.86
CA LEU A 41 2.25 -7.34 16.36
C LEU A 41 2.31 -8.82 15.97
N GLY A 42 2.95 -9.12 14.84
CA GLY A 42 3.21 -10.47 14.35
C GLY A 42 1.95 -11.22 13.88
N ARG A 43 0.90 -10.51 13.54
CA ARG A 43 -0.42 -11.08 13.21
C ARG A 43 -0.54 -11.53 11.74
N VAL A 44 -1.53 -12.37 11.50
CA VAL A 44 -2.05 -12.60 10.16
C VAL A 44 -3.16 -11.58 9.91
N TRP A 45 -2.96 -10.77 8.87
CA TRP A 45 -3.92 -9.75 8.45
C TRP A 45 -4.65 -10.23 7.21
N THR A 46 -5.95 -10.39 7.32
CA THR A 46 -6.78 -11.00 6.27
C THR A 46 -7.67 -9.95 5.62
N THR A 47 -7.70 -9.96 4.30
CA THR A 47 -8.64 -9.16 3.51
C THR A 47 -9.14 -9.94 2.30
N ARG A 48 -10.10 -9.38 1.56
CA ARG A 48 -10.63 -10.00 0.35
C ARG A 48 -9.63 -9.95 -0.79
N ARG A 49 -9.67 -10.95 -1.67
CA ARG A 49 -8.95 -10.94 -2.95
C ARG A 49 -9.35 -9.76 -3.83
N GLY A 50 -8.50 -9.44 -4.79
CA GLY A 50 -8.70 -8.32 -5.70
C GLY A 50 -8.47 -6.99 -4.99
N VAL A 51 -7.30 -6.85 -4.33
CA VAL A 51 -6.96 -5.62 -3.59
C VAL A 51 -6.92 -4.40 -4.52
N GLN A 52 -7.51 -3.30 -4.05
CA GLN A 52 -7.59 -1.99 -4.68
C GLN A 52 -6.94 -0.96 -3.76
N ILE A 53 -7.13 0.34 -4.06
CA ILE A 53 -6.43 1.45 -3.41
C ILE A 53 -6.46 1.38 -1.88
N ASP A 54 -7.65 1.29 -1.24
CA ASP A 54 -7.75 1.33 0.22
C ASP A 54 -7.08 0.11 0.87
N ARG A 55 -7.23 -1.11 0.30
CA ARG A 55 -6.56 -2.32 0.81
C ARG A 55 -5.06 -2.29 0.62
N ILE A 56 -4.57 -1.75 -0.50
CA ILE A 56 -3.14 -1.60 -0.76
C ILE A 56 -2.55 -0.59 0.24
N ALA A 57 -3.18 0.57 0.39
CA ALA A 57 -2.76 1.60 1.32
C ALA A 57 -2.80 1.11 2.78
N SER A 58 -3.91 0.45 3.16
CA SER A 58 -4.08 -0.13 4.49
C SER A 58 -3.02 -1.18 4.81
N ALA A 59 -2.72 -2.08 3.88
CA ALA A 59 -1.66 -3.08 4.06
C ALA A 59 -0.27 -2.43 4.18
N TRP A 60 0.02 -1.38 3.40
CA TRP A 60 1.23 -0.59 3.54
C TRP A 60 1.33 0.06 4.93
N LEU A 61 0.25 0.73 5.39
CA LEU A 61 0.20 1.36 6.71
C LEU A 61 0.42 0.35 7.83
N ILE A 62 -0.24 -0.82 7.74
CA ILE A 62 -0.09 -1.92 8.69
C ILE A 62 1.39 -2.31 8.79
N ARG A 63 2.01 -2.69 7.66
CA ARG A 63 3.39 -3.19 7.65
C ARG A 63 4.41 -2.12 8.05
N ARG A 64 4.14 -0.87 7.75
CA ARG A 64 5.08 0.23 7.96
C ARG A 64 5.03 0.79 9.38
N PHE A 65 3.84 0.85 10.00
CA PHE A 65 3.61 1.61 11.22
C PHE A 65 2.96 0.81 12.36
N LEU A 66 2.22 -0.24 12.07
CA LEU A 66 1.47 -1.00 13.08
C LEU A 66 2.10 -2.37 13.38
N ASP A 67 2.45 -3.13 12.34
CA ASP A 67 2.99 -4.48 12.46
C ASP A 67 4.03 -4.76 11.38
N PRO A 68 5.32 -4.48 11.63
CA PRO A 68 6.40 -4.74 10.67
C PRO A 68 6.55 -6.23 10.29
N LYS A 69 5.99 -7.14 11.11
CA LYS A 69 5.98 -8.59 10.86
C LYS A 69 4.65 -9.10 10.32
N ALA A 70 3.77 -8.20 9.87
CA ALA A 70 2.48 -8.54 9.29
C ALA A 70 2.61 -9.56 8.15
N ARG A 71 1.79 -10.59 8.19
CA ARG A 71 1.59 -11.54 7.10
C ARG A 71 0.21 -11.33 6.53
N PHE A 72 0.09 -11.17 5.22
CA PHE A 72 -1.20 -10.95 4.58
C PHE A 72 -1.78 -12.24 4.03
N ARG A 73 -3.09 -12.38 4.17
CA ARG A 73 -3.89 -13.49 3.66
C ARG A 73 -5.06 -12.91 2.85
N PHE A 74 -5.24 -13.43 1.63
CA PHE A 74 -6.29 -13.00 0.72
C PHE A 74 -7.34 -14.09 0.59
N VAL A 75 -8.59 -13.75 0.89
CA VAL A 75 -9.67 -14.73 0.96
C VAL A 75 -10.84 -14.39 0.04
N GLU A 76 -11.59 -15.42 -0.34
CA GLU A 76 -12.86 -15.24 -1.01
C GLU A 76 -13.94 -14.70 -0.05
N PRO A 77 -14.98 -14.02 -0.57
CA PRO A 77 -16.12 -13.62 0.24
C PRO A 77 -16.73 -14.81 0.97
N GLY A 78 -17.03 -14.64 2.25
CA GLY A 78 -17.62 -15.70 3.09
C GLY A 78 -16.62 -16.69 3.68
N ALA A 79 -15.32 -16.52 3.46
CA ALA A 79 -14.31 -17.38 4.09
C ALA A 79 -14.38 -17.35 5.61
N GLU A 80 -14.27 -18.52 6.22
CA GLU A 80 -14.26 -18.66 7.67
C GLU A 80 -13.07 -17.93 8.29
N ARG A 81 -13.30 -17.39 9.50
CA ARG A 81 -12.27 -16.70 10.27
C ARG A 81 -11.33 -17.70 10.91
N GLU A 82 -10.03 -17.51 10.70
CA GLU A 82 -9.01 -18.27 11.42
C GLU A 82 -8.75 -17.68 12.81
N SER A 83 -8.39 -18.56 13.75
CA SER A 83 -8.11 -18.13 15.12
C SER A 83 -6.93 -17.16 15.14
N GLY A 84 -7.14 -16.00 15.74
CA GLY A 84 -6.10 -15.01 15.94
C GLY A 84 -5.77 -14.12 14.71
N GLU A 85 -6.47 -14.28 13.58
CA GLU A 85 -6.33 -13.33 12.47
C GLU A 85 -7.02 -12.00 12.76
N LEU A 86 -6.48 -10.94 12.19
CA LEU A 86 -7.12 -9.62 12.13
C LEU A 86 -7.64 -9.39 10.71
N ARG A 87 -8.88 -8.98 10.59
CA ARG A 87 -9.54 -8.73 9.30
C ARG A 87 -9.65 -7.24 9.02
N PHE A 88 -9.30 -6.81 7.81
CA PHE A 88 -9.42 -5.42 7.39
C PHE A 88 -10.08 -5.28 6.02
N ASP A 89 -10.77 -4.18 5.82
CA ASP A 89 -11.51 -3.81 4.60
C ASP A 89 -12.38 -4.96 4.04
N MET A 90 -13.17 -5.55 4.94
CA MET A 90 -14.13 -6.59 4.57
C MET A 90 -15.30 -6.66 5.57
N PRO A 91 -16.48 -7.16 5.17
CA PRO A 91 -17.61 -7.31 6.07
C PRO A 91 -17.26 -8.13 7.31
N GLY A 92 -17.60 -7.60 8.50
CA GLY A 92 -17.27 -8.23 9.78
C GLY A 92 -15.80 -8.22 10.14
N GLY A 93 -15.01 -7.34 9.50
CA GLY A 93 -13.61 -7.10 9.82
C GLY A 93 -13.42 -6.37 11.14
N ASP A 94 -12.21 -6.49 11.70
CA ASP A 94 -11.80 -5.77 12.91
C ASP A 94 -11.52 -4.29 12.61
N PHE A 95 -11.13 -4.00 11.36
CA PHE A 95 -10.89 -2.67 10.86
C PHE A 95 -11.59 -2.52 9.51
N THR A 96 -12.60 -1.68 9.45
CA THR A 96 -13.41 -1.44 8.25
C THR A 96 -13.69 0.05 8.12
N HIS A 97 -14.47 0.43 7.13
CA HIS A 97 -15.03 1.78 7.07
C HIS A 97 -15.81 2.09 8.35
N GLU A 98 -15.54 3.22 8.97
CA GLU A 98 -16.22 3.69 10.17
C GLU A 98 -16.79 5.11 9.94
N GLY A 99 -18.12 5.24 9.91
CA GLY A 99 -18.76 6.49 9.54
C GLY A 99 -18.38 6.90 8.11
N ASP A 100 -17.82 8.11 7.97
CA ASP A 100 -17.36 8.65 6.69
C ASP A 100 -15.87 8.32 6.39
N ASN A 101 -15.24 7.51 7.21
CA ASN A 101 -13.82 7.16 7.05
C ASN A 101 -13.66 5.87 6.25
N CYS A 102 -12.69 5.84 5.33
CA CYS A 102 -12.23 4.60 4.70
C CYS A 102 -11.42 3.74 5.69
N THR A 103 -11.12 2.50 5.32
CA THR A 103 -10.38 1.58 6.20
C THR A 103 -8.98 2.10 6.54
N PHE A 104 -8.31 2.75 5.60
CA PHE A 104 -7.02 3.39 5.86
C PHE A 104 -7.11 4.43 7.00
N GLU A 105 -8.12 5.31 6.99
CA GLU A 105 -8.32 6.31 8.04
C GLU A 105 -8.63 5.66 9.39
N THR A 106 -9.43 4.60 9.41
CA THR A 106 -9.71 3.79 10.62
C THR A 106 -8.43 3.20 11.21
N LEU A 107 -7.56 2.64 10.36
CA LEU A 107 -6.26 2.09 10.78
C LEU A 107 -5.29 3.19 11.20
N LEU A 108 -5.29 4.35 10.53
CA LEU A 108 -4.46 5.50 10.90
C LEU A 108 -4.73 5.95 12.34
N GLY A 109 -5.97 5.82 12.80
CA GLY A 109 -6.34 6.08 14.20
C GLY A 109 -5.65 5.17 15.22
N ARG A 110 -5.02 4.09 14.79
CA ARG A 110 -4.21 3.17 15.64
C ARG A 110 -2.73 3.52 15.68
N VAL A 111 -2.27 4.38 14.79
CA VAL A 111 -0.92 4.92 14.82
C VAL A 111 -0.82 5.94 15.96
N ALA A 112 0.13 5.76 16.89
CA ALA A 112 0.18 6.53 18.14
C ALA A 112 0.29 8.05 17.95
N ALA A 113 0.94 8.50 16.88
CA ALA A 113 1.07 9.92 16.57
C ALA A 113 1.20 10.12 15.05
N PRO A 114 0.10 9.97 14.28
CA PRO A 114 0.18 10.16 12.84
C PRO A 114 0.60 11.59 12.54
N ASP A 115 1.67 11.73 11.76
CA ASP A 115 2.17 13.03 11.35
C ASP A 115 1.32 13.66 10.23
N ARG A 116 1.70 14.86 9.79
CA ARG A 116 1.04 15.57 8.71
C ARG A 116 1.04 14.76 7.41
N VAL A 117 2.14 14.09 7.11
CA VAL A 117 2.33 13.37 5.84
C VAL A 117 1.38 12.18 5.74
N LEU A 118 1.23 11.42 6.83
CA LEU A 118 0.27 10.31 6.88
C LEU A 118 -1.18 10.78 6.73
N ARG A 119 -1.52 11.95 7.27
CA ARG A 119 -2.86 12.55 7.08
C ARG A 119 -3.08 12.97 5.64
N GLU A 120 -2.08 13.58 4.97
CA GLU A 120 -2.17 13.92 3.55
C GLU A 120 -2.35 12.67 2.67
N ILE A 121 -1.67 11.56 2.99
CA ILE A 121 -1.88 10.28 2.32
C ILE A 121 -3.30 9.76 2.57
N ALA A 122 -3.82 9.88 3.79
CA ALA A 122 -5.18 9.47 4.11
C ALA A 122 -6.22 10.24 3.29
N GLU A 123 -6.04 11.55 3.12
CA GLU A 123 -6.91 12.38 2.27
C GLU A 123 -6.91 11.92 0.81
N VAL A 124 -5.74 11.54 0.28
CA VAL A 124 -5.62 10.99 -1.09
C VAL A 124 -6.34 9.66 -1.21
N VAL A 125 -6.12 8.74 -0.25
CA VAL A 125 -6.78 7.43 -0.25
C VAL A 125 -8.30 7.59 -0.17
N HIS A 126 -8.79 8.44 0.73
CA HIS A 126 -10.20 8.76 0.88
C HIS A 126 -10.80 9.31 -0.42
N ALA A 127 -10.16 10.32 -1.03
CA ALA A 127 -10.64 10.94 -2.26
C ALA A 127 -10.75 9.94 -3.42
N ILE A 128 -9.89 8.93 -3.47
CA ILE A 128 -9.92 7.89 -4.51
C ILE A 128 -10.96 6.81 -4.20
N ASP A 129 -11.10 6.42 -2.93
CA ASP A 129 -11.95 5.30 -2.53
C ASP A 129 -13.42 5.71 -2.36
N ILE A 130 -13.69 6.78 -1.60
CA ILE A 130 -15.04 7.22 -1.24
C ILE A 130 -15.64 8.17 -2.28
N LYS A 131 -14.83 9.07 -2.87
CA LYS A 131 -15.24 10.01 -3.94
C LYS A 131 -16.40 10.92 -3.56
N ASP A 132 -16.35 11.45 -2.33
CA ASP A 132 -17.39 12.34 -1.77
C ASP A 132 -17.02 13.84 -1.81
N ASP A 133 -15.90 14.18 -2.50
CA ASP A 133 -15.37 15.54 -2.61
C ASP A 133 -15.01 16.21 -1.26
N LYS A 134 -14.84 15.43 -0.19
CA LYS A 134 -14.49 15.90 1.15
C LYS A 134 -13.14 16.60 1.19
N PHE A 135 -12.17 16.12 0.42
CA PHE A 135 -10.82 16.64 0.37
C PHE A 135 -10.47 17.17 -1.03
N ASP A 136 -9.92 18.37 -1.10
CA ASP A 136 -9.37 18.94 -2.33
C ASP A 136 -7.97 18.37 -2.61
N ARG A 137 -7.93 17.23 -3.30
CA ARG A 137 -6.70 16.50 -3.63
C ARG A 137 -6.51 16.40 -5.15
N PRO A 138 -5.90 17.42 -5.78
CA PRO A 138 -5.71 17.44 -7.24
C PRO A 138 -4.75 16.36 -7.75
N ASP A 139 -3.94 15.76 -6.88
CA ASP A 139 -3.04 14.65 -7.15
C ASP A 139 -3.75 13.27 -7.15
N ALA A 140 -4.89 13.14 -6.48
CA ALA A 140 -5.61 11.88 -6.34
C ALA A 140 -5.94 11.18 -7.68
N PRO A 141 -6.43 11.84 -8.74
CA PRO A 141 -6.70 11.17 -10.02
C PRO A 141 -5.46 10.59 -10.70
N GLY A 142 -4.29 11.23 -10.53
CA GLY A 142 -3.02 10.72 -11.04
C GLY A 142 -2.58 9.47 -10.32
N ILE A 143 -2.68 9.48 -8.99
CA ILE A 143 -2.34 8.34 -8.12
C ILE A 143 -3.31 7.18 -8.37
N GLU A 144 -4.62 7.42 -8.50
CA GLU A 144 -5.61 6.41 -8.86
C GLU A 144 -5.22 5.68 -10.16
N ARG A 145 -4.84 6.44 -11.19
CA ARG A 145 -4.42 5.87 -12.48
C ARG A 145 -3.19 4.97 -12.35
N VAL A 146 -2.20 5.36 -11.54
CA VAL A 146 -1.01 4.54 -11.28
C VAL A 146 -1.40 3.26 -10.55
N VAL A 147 -2.27 3.34 -9.53
CA VAL A 147 -2.77 2.16 -8.80
C VAL A 147 -3.54 1.21 -9.73
N GLN A 148 -4.39 1.74 -10.60
CA GLN A 148 -5.08 0.94 -11.62
C GLN A 148 -4.09 0.20 -12.53
N GLY A 149 -3.01 0.87 -12.96
CA GLY A 149 -1.93 0.25 -13.72
C GLY A 149 -1.27 -0.89 -12.95
N ILE A 150 -0.94 -0.68 -11.68
CA ILE A 150 -0.37 -1.72 -10.80
C ILE A 150 -1.33 -2.93 -10.73
N VAL A 151 -2.61 -2.71 -10.51
CA VAL A 151 -3.62 -3.77 -10.41
C VAL A 151 -3.72 -4.58 -11.70
N LEU A 152 -3.66 -3.93 -12.87
CA LEU A 152 -3.75 -4.57 -14.18
C LEU A 152 -2.51 -5.39 -14.54
N GLU A 153 -1.33 -4.91 -14.16
CA GLU A 153 -0.03 -5.51 -14.50
C GLU A 153 0.43 -6.58 -13.51
N SER A 154 -0.19 -6.67 -12.31
CA SER A 154 0.21 -7.62 -11.28
C SER A 154 -0.49 -8.96 -11.46
N ALA A 155 0.26 -10.05 -11.29
CA ALA A 155 -0.23 -11.41 -11.44
C ALA A 155 -1.20 -11.81 -10.30
N ASP A 156 -0.99 -11.26 -9.10
CA ASP A 156 -1.76 -11.59 -7.90
C ASP A 156 -1.79 -10.42 -6.89
N ASP A 157 -2.50 -10.63 -5.78
CA ASP A 157 -2.66 -9.62 -4.74
C ASP A 157 -1.37 -9.37 -3.95
N GLU A 158 -0.48 -10.33 -3.85
CA GLU A 158 0.81 -10.16 -3.18
C GLU A 158 1.72 -9.21 -3.97
N GLU A 159 1.77 -9.39 -5.28
CA GLU A 159 2.49 -8.48 -6.18
C GLU A 159 1.87 -7.08 -6.17
N ARG A 160 0.51 -6.96 -6.15
CA ARG A 160 -0.17 -5.68 -6.00
C ARG A 160 0.24 -4.95 -4.74
N LEU A 161 0.28 -5.66 -3.59
CA LEU A 161 0.75 -5.09 -2.34
C LEU A 161 2.21 -4.65 -2.40
N LYS A 162 3.09 -5.47 -2.97
CA LYS A 162 4.52 -5.15 -3.11
C LYS A 162 4.70 -3.87 -3.93
N ARG A 163 4.11 -3.81 -5.12
CA ARG A 163 4.23 -2.64 -6.02
C ARG A 163 3.53 -1.40 -5.48
N GLY A 164 2.35 -1.59 -4.89
CA GLY A 164 1.60 -0.50 -4.27
C GLY A 164 2.31 0.05 -3.03
N SER A 165 2.96 -0.79 -2.22
CA SER A 165 3.77 -0.32 -1.09
C SER A 165 4.90 0.60 -1.54
N ALA A 166 5.59 0.26 -2.63
CA ALA A 166 6.63 1.13 -3.19
C ALA A 166 6.07 2.50 -3.66
N LEU A 167 4.85 2.53 -4.21
CA LEU A 167 4.17 3.79 -4.53
C LEU A 167 3.93 4.63 -3.27
N PHE A 168 3.40 4.03 -2.20
CA PHE A 168 3.12 4.75 -0.95
C PHE A 168 4.39 5.20 -0.23
N ASP A 169 5.48 4.44 -0.29
CA ASP A 169 6.81 4.89 0.18
C ASP A 169 7.30 6.11 -0.61
N GLY A 170 7.06 6.14 -1.92
CA GLY A 170 7.32 7.30 -2.76
C GLY A 170 6.50 8.52 -2.38
N LEU A 171 5.21 8.35 -2.09
CA LEU A 171 4.33 9.43 -1.62
C LEU A 171 4.77 9.95 -0.25
N LEU A 172 5.09 9.04 0.70
CA LEU A 172 5.61 9.40 2.02
C LEU A 172 6.87 10.27 1.89
N ALA A 173 7.82 9.86 1.07
CA ALA A 173 9.04 10.61 0.82
C ALA A 173 8.78 11.97 0.13
N SER A 174 7.87 12.02 -0.84
CA SER A 174 7.54 13.21 -1.60
C SER A 174 6.84 14.27 -0.74
N TYR A 175 5.80 13.89 -0.01
CA TYR A 175 5.05 14.80 0.88
C TYR A 175 5.87 15.21 2.11
N GLY A 176 6.83 14.37 2.54
CA GLY A 176 7.77 14.71 3.61
C GLY A 176 8.77 15.81 3.25
N ARG A 177 9.04 16.00 1.95
CA ARG A 177 9.92 17.06 1.48
C ARG A 177 9.17 18.40 1.49
N ARG A 178 9.51 19.30 2.41
CA ARG A 178 9.05 20.69 2.31
C ARG A 178 9.60 21.30 1.03
N PRO A 179 8.79 21.99 0.20
CA PRO A 179 9.34 22.81 -0.86
C PRO A 179 10.33 23.80 -0.21
N LYS A 180 11.52 23.94 -0.79
CA LYS A 180 12.45 24.99 -0.40
C LYS A 180 11.77 26.30 -0.81
N SER A 181 11.32 27.07 0.20
CA SER A 181 10.84 28.45 0.03
C SER A 181 11.96 29.35 -0.50
#